data_77e0906c1bc7d5b729e5da37f1ec3556
#
_entry.id   77e0906c1bc7d5b729e5da37f1ec3556
#
_cell.length_a   1.000
_cell.length_b   1.000
_cell.length_c   1.000
_cell.angle_alpha   90.00
_cell.angle_beta   90.00
_cell.angle_gamma   90.00
#
_symmetry.space_group_name_H-M   'P 1'
#
loop_
_entity.id
_entity.type
_entity.pdbx_description
1 polymer ?
#
loop_
_entity_poly.entity_id
_entity_poly.type
_entity_poly.pdbx_seq_one_letter_code
_entity_poly.pdbx_strand_id
1 'polypeptide(L)'
;MNKVNINVEEMDYTTEEELKTLRTNLLFCGVDKKVIVVTSTIPGEGKTETSMNLARSLAKLNKKVLLIDLDLRKSVMITRYEMENVKYGMSHFLSGQCQLADVICATNVSKLHVAIAG
;
A
#
# COMPACT_ATOMS: atom_id res chain seq x y z
N MET A 1 1.51 8.24 15.68
CA MET A 1 1.36 7.33 14.53
C MET A 1 2.05 6.02 14.83
N ASN A 2 1.38 4.93 14.60
CA ASN A 2 1.97 3.61 14.76
C ASN A 2 3.02 3.34 13.69
N LYS A 3 3.99 2.50 14.03
CA LYS A 3 5.03 2.08 13.07
C LYS A 3 4.93 0.58 12.87
N VAL A 4 5.11 0.15 11.62
CA VAL A 4 5.15 -1.26 11.28
C VAL A 4 6.32 -1.52 10.33
N ASN A 5 7.02 -2.63 10.55
CA ASN A 5 8.01 -3.08 9.59
C ASN A 5 7.35 -3.98 8.58
N ILE A 6 7.66 -3.76 7.33
CA ILE A 6 7.22 -4.61 6.24
C ILE A 6 8.42 -5.30 5.60
N ASN A 7 8.25 -6.56 5.28
CA ASN A 7 9.27 -7.34 4.58
C ASN A 7 8.95 -7.30 3.09
N VAL A 8 9.72 -6.52 2.34
CA VAL A 8 9.54 -6.38 0.90
C VAL A 8 10.80 -6.86 0.20
N GLU A 9 10.61 -7.64 -0.86
CA GLU A 9 11.71 -8.11 -1.67
C GLU A 9 12.17 -7.02 -2.64
N GLU A 10 13.44 -7.10 -3.05
CA GLU A 10 13.92 -6.25 -4.13
C GLU A 10 13.19 -6.61 -5.42
N MET A 11 12.81 -5.60 -6.18
CA MET A 11 12.21 -5.81 -7.48
C MET A 11 13.27 -6.20 -8.49
N ASP A 12 12.94 -7.13 -9.38
CA ASP A 12 13.82 -7.42 -10.51
C ASP A 12 13.83 -6.24 -11.49
N TYR A 13 14.79 -6.24 -12.40
CA TYR A 13 14.98 -5.15 -13.34
C TYR A 13 13.72 -4.92 -14.21
N THR A 14 13.14 -6.00 -14.72
CA THR A 14 11.96 -5.92 -15.59
C THR A 14 10.77 -5.31 -14.88
N THR A 15 10.48 -5.78 -13.67
CA THR A 15 9.38 -5.25 -12.85
C THR A 15 9.61 -3.78 -12.53
N GLU A 16 10.84 -3.42 -12.16
CA GLU A 16 11.16 -2.03 -11.83
C GLU A 16 11.00 -1.11 -13.03
N GLU A 17 11.40 -1.55 -14.23
CA GLU A 17 11.23 -0.77 -15.46
C GLU A 17 9.74 -0.62 -15.83
N GLU A 18 8.95 -1.67 -15.69
CA GLU A 18 7.51 -1.61 -15.92
C GLU A 18 6.83 -0.64 -14.95
N LEU A 19 7.24 -0.64 -13.69
CA LEU A 19 6.68 0.28 -12.70
C LEU A 19 7.11 1.72 -12.95
N LYS A 20 8.32 1.95 -13.43
CA LYS A 20 8.75 3.29 -13.83
C LYS A 20 7.86 3.84 -14.95
N THR A 21 7.53 3.02 -15.94
CA THR A 21 6.64 3.40 -17.02
C THR A 21 5.24 3.73 -16.47
N LEU A 22 4.70 2.86 -15.62
CA LEU A 22 3.38 3.06 -15.04
C LEU A 22 3.32 4.34 -14.21
N ARG A 23 4.30 4.57 -13.33
CA ARG A 23 4.29 5.78 -12.50
C ARG A 23 4.47 7.05 -13.33
N THR A 24 5.27 6.99 -14.41
CA THR A 24 5.41 8.12 -15.32
C THR A 24 4.08 8.47 -15.96
N ASN A 25 3.34 7.47 -16.43
CA ASN A 25 2.02 7.66 -16.99
C ASN A 25 1.04 8.24 -15.98
N LEU A 26 1.09 7.77 -14.73
CA LEU A 26 0.25 8.30 -13.66
C LEU A 26 0.55 9.76 -13.37
N LEU A 27 1.83 10.14 -13.38
CA LEU A 27 2.23 11.53 -13.18
C LEU A 27 1.75 12.43 -14.32
N PHE A 28 1.70 11.91 -15.54
CA PHE A 28 1.16 12.63 -16.69
C PHE A 28 -0.36 12.83 -16.61
N CYS A 29 -1.07 11.97 -15.88
CA CYS A 29 -2.51 12.15 -15.68
C CYS A 29 -2.85 13.37 -14.82
N GLY A 30 -1.85 13.97 -14.21
CA GLY A 30 -1.99 15.19 -13.41
C GLY A 30 -1.23 15.08 -12.10
N VAL A 31 -0.43 16.09 -11.80
CA VAL A 31 0.34 16.15 -10.55
C VAL A 31 -0.54 16.26 -9.31
N ASP A 32 -1.80 16.61 -9.50
CA ASP A 32 -2.76 16.78 -8.41
C ASP A 32 -3.52 15.51 -8.04
N LYS A 33 -3.25 14.40 -8.73
CA LYS A 33 -3.90 13.13 -8.40
C LYS A 33 -3.31 12.57 -7.11
N LYS A 34 -4.14 12.54 -6.07
CA LYS A 34 -3.73 12.09 -4.74
C LYS A 34 -4.25 10.72 -4.36
N VAL A 35 -5.25 10.23 -5.10
CA VAL A 35 -5.87 8.93 -4.82
C VAL A 35 -5.85 8.09 -6.09
N ILE A 36 -5.32 6.86 -5.95
CA ILE A 36 -5.25 5.90 -7.05
C ILE A 36 -5.91 4.62 -6.55
N VAL A 37 -6.84 4.10 -7.35
CA VAL A 37 -7.52 2.84 -7.02
C VAL A 37 -6.99 1.75 -7.94
N VAL A 38 -6.51 0.67 -7.34
CA VAL A 38 -6.07 -0.52 -8.08
C VAL A 38 -7.08 -1.63 -7.87
N THR A 39 -7.60 -2.15 -8.96
CA THR A 39 -8.60 -3.23 -8.90
C THR A 39 -8.18 -4.40 -9.78
N SER A 40 -8.69 -5.59 -9.45
CA SER A 40 -8.53 -6.78 -10.26
C SER A 40 -9.87 -7.48 -10.35
N THR A 41 -10.18 -8.03 -11.53
CA THR A 41 -11.43 -8.77 -11.74
C THR A 41 -11.34 -10.20 -11.26
N ILE A 42 -10.12 -10.72 -11.10
CA ILE A 42 -9.88 -12.09 -10.66
C ILE A 42 -9.16 -12.09 -9.32
N PRO A 43 -9.74 -12.67 -8.25
CA PRO A 43 -9.07 -12.77 -6.96
C PRO A 43 -7.73 -13.50 -7.08
N GLY A 44 -6.71 -13.00 -6.42
CA GLY A 44 -5.41 -13.64 -6.39
C GLY A 44 -4.48 -13.31 -7.55
N GLU A 45 -4.81 -12.33 -8.39
CA GLU A 45 -3.97 -11.91 -9.54
C GLU A 45 -2.76 -11.06 -9.17
N GLY A 46 -2.31 -11.09 -7.94
CA GLY A 46 -1.18 -10.25 -7.53
C GLY A 46 -1.54 -8.78 -7.34
N LYS A 47 -2.80 -8.47 -7.14
CA LYS A 47 -3.29 -7.11 -6.91
C LYS A 47 -2.57 -6.44 -5.74
N THR A 48 -2.43 -7.15 -4.64
CA THR A 48 -1.74 -6.64 -3.45
C THR A 48 -0.28 -6.35 -3.74
N GLU A 49 0.39 -7.26 -4.43
CA GLU A 49 1.80 -7.09 -4.79
C GLU A 49 1.99 -5.91 -5.74
N THR A 50 1.15 -5.81 -6.76
CA THR A 50 1.20 -4.69 -7.71
C THR A 50 1.00 -3.37 -6.99
N SER A 51 0.01 -3.29 -6.11
CA SER A 51 -0.29 -2.07 -5.35
C SER A 51 0.87 -1.68 -4.44
N MET A 52 1.45 -2.66 -3.73
CA MET A 52 2.59 -2.40 -2.85
C MET A 52 3.81 -1.93 -3.65
N ASN A 53 4.10 -2.58 -4.77
CA ASN A 53 5.25 -2.22 -5.59
C ASN A 53 5.09 -0.84 -6.22
N LEU A 54 3.88 -0.49 -6.66
CA LEU A 54 3.58 0.86 -7.16
C LEU A 54 3.75 1.90 -6.06
N ALA A 55 3.24 1.62 -4.86
CA ALA A 55 3.37 2.53 -3.72
C ALA A 55 4.84 2.75 -3.36
N ARG A 56 5.65 1.68 -3.34
CA ARG A 56 7.10 1.77 -3.11
C ARG A 56 7.79 2.62 -4.18
N SER A 57 7.40 2.43 -5.43
CA SER A 57 7.97 3.16 -6.56
C SER A 57 7.68 4.66 -6.45
N LEU A 58 6.46 5.03 -6.07
CA LEU A 58 6.09 6.44 -5.86
C LEU A 58 6.82 7.04 -4.65
N ALA A 59 6.99 6.26 -3.58
CA ALA A 59 7.72 6.71 -2.40
C ALA A 59 9.19 6.99 -2.73
N LYS A 60 9.80 6.24 -3.65
CA LYS A 60 11.17 6.49 -4.13
C LYS A 60 11.32 7.85 -4.80
N LEU A 61 10.25 8.41 -5.32
CA LEU A 61 10.23 9.76 -5.88
C LEU A 61 10.06 10.85 -4.82
N ASN A 62 10.26 10.51 -3.56
CA ASN A 62 10.10 11.41 -2.42
C ASN A 62 8.65 11.91 -2.26
N LYS A 63 7.69 11.14 -2.70
CA LYS A 63 6.27 11.41 -2.53
C LYS A 63 5.75 10.73 -1.27
N LYS A 64 4.90 11.41 -0.51
CA LYS A 64 4.21 10.75 0.60
C LYS A 64 3.12 9.86 0.04
N VAL A 65 3.15 8.59 0.40
CA VAL A 65 2.23 7.59 -0.11
C VAL A 65 1.54 6.90 1.05
N LEU A 66 0.23 6.75 0.94
CA LEU A 66 -0.57 5.93 1.84
C LEU A 66 -1.22 4.82 1.02
N LEU A 67 -0.85 3.58 1.31
CA LEU A 67 -1.45 2.41 0.69
C LEU A 67 -2.54 1.88 1.63
N ILE A 68 -3.77 1.85 1.13
CA ILE A 68 -4.93 1.38 1.90
C ILE A 68 -5.41 0.06 1.31
N ASP A 69 -5.49 -0.96 2.15
CA ASP A 69 -6.10 -2.23 1.77
C ASP A 69 -7.55 -2.24 2.22
N LEU A 70 -8.47 -2.33 1.28
CA LEU A 70 -9.91 -2.38 1.54
C LEU A 70 -10.52 -3.75 1.25
N ASP A 71 -9.71 -4.77 1.03
CA ASP A 71 -10.21 -6.13 0.88
C ASP A 71 -10.52 -6.72 2.26
N LEU A 72 -11.70 -6.38 2.77
CA LEU A 72 -12.12 -6.77 4.11
C LEU A 72 -12.46 -8.26 4.21
N ARG A 73 -12.61 -8.94 3.08
CA ARG A 73 -12.96 -10.36 3.06
C ARG A 73 -11.75 -11.25 3.10
N LYS A 74 -10.63 -10.81 2.51
CA LYS A 74 -9.43 -11.61 2.41
C LYS A 74 -8.20 -10.71 2.39
N SER A 75 -7.83 -10.21 3.55
CA SER A 75 -6.58 -9.46 3.68
C SER A 75 -5.40 -10.42 3.73
N VAL A 76 -4.39 -10.17 2.89
CA VAL A 76 -3.18 -10.98 2.84
C VAL A 76 -1.94 -10.16 3.18
N MET A 77 -2.07 -8.86 3.42
CA MET A 77 -0.91 -7.99 3.63
C MET A 77 -0.09 -8.36 4.87
N ILE A 78 -0.76 -8.69 5.97
CA ILE A 78 -0.06 -9.04 7.22
C ILE A 78 0.83 -10.26 7.00
N THR A 79 0.29 -11.29 6.39
CA THR A 79 1.03 -12.54 6.16
C THR A 79 2.11 -12.35 5.10
N ARG A 80 1.76 -11.71 3.99
CA ARG A 80 2.67 -11.56 2.85
C ARG A 80 3.89 -10.72 3.19
N TYR A 81 3.72 -9.64 3.94
CA TYR A 81 4.80 -8.71 4.28
C TYR A 81 5.26 -8.83 5.71
N GLU A 82 4.87 -9.91 6.38
CA GLU A 82 5.32 -10.24 7.75
C GLU A 82 5.16 -9.06 8.71
N MET A 83 4.00 -8.42 8.65
CA MET A 83 3.70 -7.28 9.50
C MET A 83 3.41 -7.73 10.92
N GLU A 84 4.09 -7.14 11.89
CA GLU A 84 3.90 -7.42 13.30
C GLU A 84 3.39 -6.19 14.03
N ASN A 85 2.67 -6.43 15.14
CA ASN A 85 2.20 -5.38 16.05
C ASN A 85 1.21 -4.40 15.40
N VAL A 86 0.49 -4.85 14.38
CA VAL A 86 -0.59 -4.06 13.79
C VAL A 86 -1.85 -4.29 14.60
N LYS A 87 -2.33 -3.26 15.27
CA LYS A 87 -3.43 -3.38 16.22
C LYS A 87 -4.80 -3.21 15.59
N TYR A 88 -4.93 -2.27 14.65
CA TYR A 88 -6.21 -1.94 14.02
C TYR A 88 -6.07 -1.90 12.51
N GLY A 89 -7.16 -2.28 11.83
CA GLY A 89 -7.29 -2.18 10.38
C GLY A 89 -8.47 -1.32 9.98
N MET A 90 -8.69 -1.17 8.68
CA MET A 90 -9.77 -0.36 8.15
C MET A 90 -11.15 -0.83 8.60
N SER A 91 -11.32 -2.14 8.82
CA SER A 91 -12.59 -2.67 9.34
C SER A 91 -12.95 -2.09 10.69
N HIS A 92 -11.97 -1.89 11.55
CA HIS A 92 -12.19 -1.29 12.87
C HIS A 92 -12.60 0.18 12.77
N PHE A 93 -11.94 0.92 11.88
CA PHE A 93 -12.30 2.32 11.65
C PHE A 93 -13.70 2.44 11.04
N LEU A 94 -14.01 1.64 10.03
CA LEU A 94 -15.29 1.69 9.34
C LEU A 94 -16.47 1.29 10.25
N SER A 95 -16.21 0.45 11.25
CA SER A 95 -17.23 0.06 12.24
C SER A 95 -17.25 0.98 13.46
N GLY A 96 -16.45 2.04 13.48
CA GLY A 96 -16.46 3.00 14.58
C GLY A 96 -15.68 2.61 15.82
N GLN A 97 -14.84 1.57 15.74
CA GLN A 97 -14.09 1.07 16.89
C GLN A 97 -12.81 1.84 17.19
N CYS A 98 -12.31 2.60 16.25
CA CYS A 98 -11.12 3.43 16.42
C CYS A 98 -11.16 4.58 15.44
N GLN A 99 -10.16 5.48 15.55
CA GLN A 99 -10.03 6.60 14.63
C GLN A 99 -9.12 6.24 13.47
N LEU A 100 -9.19 7.01 12.38
CA LEU A 100 -8.37 6.75 11.21
C LEU A 100 -6.87 6.79 11.54
N ALA A 101 -6.45 7.72 12.41
CA ALA A 101 -5.06 7.81 12.84
C ALA A 101 -4.54 6.53 13.51
N ASP A 102 -5.43 5.75 14.12
CA ASP A 102 -5.06 4.49 14.76
C ASP A 102 -4.75 3.39 13.75
N VAL A 103 -5.23 3.54 12.52
CA VAL A 103 -5.08 2.55 11.45
C VAL A 103 -3.86 2.81 10.59
N ILE A 104 -3.51 4.08 10.40
CA ILE A 104 -2.39 4.47 9.55
C ILE A 104 -1.07 4.17 10.24
N CYS A 105 -0.23 3.38 9.60
CA CYS A 105 1.08 3.00 10.12
C CYS A 105 2.20 3.52 9.22
N ALA A 106 3.20 4.13 9.82
CA ALA A 106 4.45 4.40 9.12
C ALA A 106 5.21 3.09 8.93
N THR A 107 5.92 2.96 7.82
CA THR A 107 6.70 1.76 7.54
C THR A 107 8.19 2.04 7.53
N ASN A 108 8.99 0.97 7.44
CA ASN A 108 10.43 1.07 7.25
C ASN A 108 10.82 1.56 5.83
N VAL A 109 9.86 1.63 4.92
CA VAL A 109 10.09 2.25 3.60
C VAL A 109 9.82 3.75 3.72
N SER A 110 10.82 4.57 3.41
CA SER A 110 10.70 6.03 3.54
C SER A 110 9.53 6.57 2.72
N LYS A 111 8.73 7.43 3.33
CA LYS A 111 7.55 8.08 2.73
C LYS A 111 6.35 7.16 2.49
N LEU A 112 6.46 5.87 2.81
CA LEU A 112 5.37 4.92 2.64
C LEU A 112 4.66 4.67 3.97
N HIS A 113 3.36 4.87 3.96
CA HIS A 113 2.45 4.52 5.06
C HIS A 113 1.46 3.49 4.57
N VAL A 114 0.98 2.65 5.46
CA VAL A 114 0.00 1.61 5.13
C VAL A 114 -1.16 1.64 6.10
N ALA A 115 -2.33 1.24 5.60
CA ALA A 115 -3.52 0.98 6.40
C ALA A 115 -4.06 -0.37 5.95
N ILE A 116 -3.99 -1.36 6.82
CA ILE A 116 -4.44 -2.70 6.49
C ILE A 116 -5.95 -2.83 6.58
N ALA A 117 -6.51 -3.88 5.98
CA ALA A 117 -7.95 -4.11 6.00
C ALA A 117 -8.45 -4.50 7.40
N GLY A 118 -7.69 -5.23 8.13
CA GLY A 118 -8.06 -5.72 9.45
C GLY A 118 -8.34 -7.21 9.46
#